data_f5af4bce5d88395947a25111794ec562
#
_entry.id   f5af4bce5d88395947a25111794ec562
#
_cell.length_a   1.000
_cell.length_b   1.000
_cell.length_c   1.000
_cell.angle_alpha   90.00
_cell.angle_beta   90.00
_cell.angle_gamma   90.00
#
_symmetry.space_group_name_H-M   'P 1'
#
loop_
_entity.id
_entity.type
_entity.pdbx_description
1 polymer ?
#
loop_
_entity_poly.entity_id
_entity_poly.type
_entity_poly.pdbx_seq_one_letter_code
_entity_poly.pdbx_strand_id
1 'polypeptide(L)'
;MFKKLLILLSFAAAAASAKPVLTVYTYSSFNTQWGAGPGLKAAFEKVCDCEVKYVALDHGVMILNRLRQEGEQNGADVIIGIDNTLMQTALDTGLFAPSGVDTSKLKLPDGWTDPVFVPYDYGWFSFVYDKTRLKNPPRSLHELVESQEPWTVIYSDPRVSTPGQGFMLWMQKVFGDDAPAAWEKLAKKTVTVTKGSSEAYSLFSKGESDMALYYSTSPAYQLMKENKDIYAAALFDEGHYLQVQVAARTRTSKQPELAQKFLEFLITPAFQENIATTDWLYPAGDVTLPEAFAKLPRPQKSLQFTPDEVQKNRPQWIEQWQKAVSQ
;
A
#
# COMPACT_ATOMS: atom_id res chain seq x y z
N MET A 1 -34.28 31.49 -69.79
CA MET A 1 -33.95 31.90 -68.38
C MET A 1 -33.96 30.66 -67.49
N PHE A 2 -32.77 30.08 -67.27
CA PHE A 2 -32.61 28.93 -66.31
C PHE A 2 -32.11 29.44 -64.97
N LYS A 3 -32.95 29.32 -63.92
CA LYS A 3 -32.56 29.57 -62.52
C LYS A 3 -31.80 28.34 -61.99
N LYS A 4 -30.50 28.47 -61.74
CA LYS A 4 -29.72 27.48 -61.00
C LYS A 4 -30.02 27.60 -59.52
N LEU A 5 -30.62 26.56 -58.96
CA LEU A 5 -30.84 26.41 -57.51
C LEU A 5 -29.56 25.84 -56.89
N LEU A 6 -28.83 26.66 -56.13
CA LEU A 6 -27.70 26.21 -55.33
C LEU A 6 -28.20 25.62 -54.02
N ILE A 7 -28.10 24.29 -53.85
CA ILE A 7 -28.36 23.60 -52.57
C ILE A 7 -27.04 23.66 -51.78
N LEU A 8 -27.01 24.49 -50.72
CA LEU A 8 -25.97 24.48 -49.71
C LEU A 8 -26.18 23.25 -48.77
N LEU A 9 -25.39 22.22 -48.94
CA LEU A 9 -25.24 21.15 -47.96
C LEU A 9 -24.40 21.67 -46.80
N SER A 10 -25.02 21.99 -45.68
CA SER A 10 -24.35 22.25 -44.40
C SER A 10 -23.88 20.89 -43.80
N PHE A 11 -22.60 20.60 -43.94
CA PHE A 11 -21.93 19.54 -43.17
C PHE A 11 -21.80 20.03 -41.72
N ALA A 12 -22.68 19.58 -40.86
CA ALA A 12 -22.44 19.66 -39.40
C ALA A 12 -21.34 18.64 -39.06
N ALA A 13 -20.11 19.10 -39.01
CA ALA A 13 -19.01 18.32 -38.42
C ALA A 13 -19.34 18.16 -36.90
N ALA A 14 -19.77 16.98 -36.50
CA ALA A 14 -19.80 16.61 -35.08
C ALA A 14 -18.36 16.64 -34.61
N ALA A 15 -17.99 17.68 -33.85
CA ALA A 15 -16.72 17.73 -33.15
C ALA A 15 -16.74 16.56 -32.15
N ALA A 16 -16.00 15.51 -32.43
CA ALA A 16 -15.75 14.46 -31.43
C ALA A 16 -15.06 15.14 -30.24
N SER A 17 -15.81 15.39 -29.18
CA SER A 17 -15.24 15.91 -27.93
C SER A 17 -14.21 14.89 -27.44
N ALA A 18 -12.98 15.33 -27.22
CA ALA A 18 -11.95 14.48 -26.61
C ALA A 18 -12.46 14.01 -25.23
N LYS A 19 -12.28 12.71 -24.96
CA LYS A 19 -12.66 12.15 -23.66
C LYS A 19 -11.96 12.89 -22.51
N PRO A 20 -12.61 13.13 -21.39
CA PRO A 20 -11.96 13.70 -20.22
C PRO A 20 -10.84 12.78 -19.72
N VAL A 21 -9.71 13.37 -19.31
CA VAL A 21 -8.55 12.64 -18.81
C VAL A 21 -8.51 12.78 -17.30
N LEU A 22 -8.52 11.64 -16.58
CA LEU A 22 -8.31 11.57 -15.14
C LEU A 22 -6.83 11.25 -14.86
N THR A 23 -6.11 12.19 -14.25
CA THR A 23 -4.70 12.00 -13.90
C THR A 23 -4.58 11.45 -12.48
N VAL A 24 -3.97 10.26 -12.37
CA VAL A 24 -3.81 9.54 -11.10
C VAL A 24 -2.32 9.41 -10.77
N TYR A 25 -1.88 10.00 -9.66
CA TYR A 25 -0.53 9.79 -9.15
C TYR A 25 -0.51 8.51 -8.32
N THR A 26 0.46 7.64 -8.61
CA THR A 26 0.58 6.32 -7.99
C THR A 26 2.04 5.89 -7.83
N TYR A 27 2.28 4.72 -7.25
CA TYR A 27 3.61 4.13 -7.14
C TYR A 27 3.89 3.15 -8.30
N SER A 28 5.18 2.95 -8.59
CA SER A 28 5.62 2.25 -9.81
C SER A 28 5.09 0.83 -9.90
N SER A 29 5.13 0.05 -8.80
CA SER A 29 4.67 -1.34 -8.82
C SER A 29 3.16 -1.49 -9.05
N PHE A 30 2.35 -0.49 -8.65
CA PHE A 30 0.91 -0.47 -8.95
C PHE A 30 0.65 -0.45 -10.45
N ASN A 31 1.46 0.30 -11.22
CA ASN A 31 1.29 0.48 -12.66
C ASN A 31 2.16 -0.47 -13.52
N THR A 32 2.71 -1.53 -12.94
CA THR A 32 3.35 -2.59 -13.73
C THR A 32 2.32 -3.50 -14.38
N GLN A 33 2.73 -4.29 -15.36
CA GLN A 33 1.83 -5.28 -15.99
C GLN A 33 1.24 -6.30 -15.01
N TRP A 34 1.83 -6.47 -13.82
CA TRP A 34 1.42 -7.41 -12.77
C TRP A 34 0.69 -6.73 -11.61
N GLY A 35 0.72 -5.39 -11.55
CA GLY A 35 0.05 -4.59 -10.54
C GLY A 35 -1.44 -4.39 -10.82
N ALA A 36 -2.15 -3.78 -9.86
CA ALA A 36 -3.58 -3.53 -9.96
C ALA A 36 -3.96 -2.44 -10.99
N GLY A 37 -3.02 -1.53 -11.29
CA GLY A 37 -3.28 -0.34 -12.12
C GLY A 37 -3.81 -0.62 -13.52
N PRO A 38 -3.20 -1.49 -14.35
CA PRO A 38 -3.71 -1.77 -15.69
C PRO A 38 -5.12 -2.36 -15.68
N GLY A 39 -5.43 -3.26 -14.76
CA GLY A 39 -6.77 -3.83 -14.59
C GLY A 39 -7.79 -2.79 -14.16
N LEU A 40 -7.44 -1.95 -13.18
CA LEU A 40 -8.27 -0.82 -12.73
C LEU A 40 -8.57 0.14 -13.88
N LYS A 41 -7.54 0.59 -14.61
CA LYS A 41 -7.69 1.47 -15.77
C LYS A 41 -8.68 0.86 -16.78
N ALA A 42 -8.43 -0.37 -17.21
CA ALA A 42 -9.25 -1.03 -18.22
C ALA A 42 -10.71 -1.24 -17.77
N ALA A 43 -10.94 -1.51 -16.48
CA ALA A 43 -12.28 -1.68 -15.94
C ALA A 43 -13.01 -0.34 -15.76
N PHE A 44 -12.34 0.68 -15.23
CA PHE A 44 -12.94 1.99 -15.02
C PHE A 44 -13.25 2.73 -16.32
N GLU A 45 -12.35 2.69 -17.31
CA GLU A 45 -12.55 3.32 -18.62
C GLU A 45 -13.78 2.77 -19.40
N LYS A 46 -14.23 1.55 -19.09
CA LYS A 46 -15.46 0.98 -19.67
C LYS A 46 -16.73 1.64 -19.15
N VAL A 47 -16.68 2.23 -17.95
CA VAL A 47 -17.87 2.78 -17.27
C VAL A 47 -17.85 4.30 -17.16
N CYS A 48 -16.68 4.96 -17.32
CA CYS A 48 -16.58 6.41 -17.13
C CYS A 48 -16.66 7.22 -18.42
N ASP A 49 -16.54 6.60 -19.59
CA ASP A 49 -16.30 7.30 -20.89
C ASP A 49 -15.16 8.33 -20.82
N CYS A 50 -14.09 7.95 -20.13
CA CYS A 50 -12.91 8.77 -19.87
C CYS A 50 -11.61 8.04 -20.24
N GLU A 51 -10.47 8.71 -20.10
CA GLU A 51 -9.13 8.15 -20.14
C GLU A 51 -8.47 8.28 -18.75
N VAL A 52 -7.89 7.21 -18.21
CA VAL A 52 -7.07 7.23 -17.00
C VAL A 52 -5.59 7.34 -17.37
N LYS A 53 -4.93 8.36 -16.86
CA LYS A 53 -3.49 8.58 -17.03
C LYS A 53 -2.77 8.40 -15.70
N TYR A 54 -1.94 7.36 -15.59
CA TYR A 54 -1.07 7.18 -14.44
C TYR A 54 0.21 8.00 -14.52
N VAL A 55 0.59 8.61 -13.40
CA VAL A 55 1.89 9.18 -13.14
C VAL A 55 2.53 8.39 -12.02
N ALA A 56 3.39 7.45 -12.38
CA ALA A 56 4.00 6.51 -11.45
C ALA A 56 5.28 7.08 -10.83
N LEU A 57 5.41 6.96 -9.52
CA LEU A 57 6.55 7.38 -8.69
C LEU A 57 7.09 6.16 -7.95
N ASP A 58 8.30 6.19 -7.42
CA ASP A 58 8.91 4.99 -6.86
C ASP A 58 8.15 4.44 -5.65
N HIS A 59 7.70 5.33 -4.73
CA HIS A 59 7.03 4.94 -3.48
C HIS A 59 5.96 5.96 -3.08
N GLY A 60 5.05 5.60 -2.17
CA GLY A 60 3.97 6.46 -1.68
C GLY A 60 4.45 7.80 -1.09
N VAL A 61 5.58 7.80 -0.39
CA VAL A 61 6.22 9.05 0.12
C VAL A 61 6.56 10.00 -1.02
N MET A 62 6.99 9.48 -2.18
CA MET A 62 7.35 10.30 -3.34
C MET A 62 6.12 10.96 -3.97
N ILE A 63 4.95 10.33 -3.86
CA ILE A 63 3.67 10.93 -4.28
C ILE A 63 3.42 12.21 -3.48
N LEU A 64 3.52 12.14 -2.16
CA LEU A 64 3.32 13.30 -1.29
C LEU A 64 4.38 14.39 -1.49
N ASN A 65 5.64 14.01 -1.65
CA ASN A 65 6.72 14.96 -1.92
C ASN A 65 6.47 15.73 -3.22
N ARG A 66 6.05 15.05 -4.25
CA ARG A 66 5.69 15.67 -5.54
C ARG A 66 4.50 16.62 -5.39
N LEU A 67 3.43 16.19 -4.72
CA LEU A 67 2.29 17.05 -4.47
C LEU A 67 2.65 18.32 -3.69
N ARG A 68 3.50 18.20 -2.65
CA ARG A 68 3.99 19.37 -1.90
C ARG A 68 4.78 20.32 -2.77
N GLN A 69 5.63 19.78 -3.64
CA GLN A 69 6.47 20.57 -4.53
C GLN A 69 5.64 21.31 -5.59
N GLU A 70 4.63 20.67 -6.13
CA GLU A 70 3.72 21.24 -7.12
C GLU A 70 2.63 22.14 -6.49
N GLY A 71 2.29 21.93 -5.22
CA GLY A 71 1.30 22.69 -4.46
C GLY A 71 -0.06 22.76 -5.14
N GLU A 72 -0.67 23.94 -5.22
CA GLU A 72 -1.96 24.20 -5.87
C GLU A 72 -1.94 23.93 -7.40
N GLN A 73 -0.76 23.84 -7.99
CA GLN A 73 -0.60 23.62 -9.43
C GLN A 73 -0.33 22.15 -9.74
N ASN A 74 -0.47 21.25 -8.76
CA ASN A 74 -0.32 19.83 -9.01
C ASN A 74 -1.30 19.36 -10.09
N GLY A 75 -0.84 18.40 -10.89
CA GLY A 75 -1.63 17.86 -12.00
C GLY A 75 -2.47 16.65 -11.63
N ALA A 76 -2.50 16.23 -10.35
CA ALA A 76 -3.22 15.05 -9.93
C ALA A 76 -4.70 15.35 -9.69
N ASP A 77 -5.59 14.54 -10.24
CA ASP A 77 -6.99 14.50 -9.86
C ASP A 77 -7.20 13.55 -8.66
N VAL A 78 -6.47 12.44 -8.66
CA VAL A 78 -6.48 11.41 -7.60
C VAL A 78 -5.07 10.99 -7.28
N ILE A 79 -4.83 10.65 -6.01
CA ILE A 79 -3.68 9.83 -5.61
C ILE A 79 -4.15 8.45 -5.19
N ILE A 80 -3.34 7.42 -5.44
CA ILE A 80 -3.57 6.05 -4.96
C ILE A 80 -2.22 5.43 -4.54
N GLY A 81 -2.16 4.79 -3.36
CA GLY A 81 -0.97 4.09 -2.89
C GLY A 81 -0.12 4.86 -1.90
N ILE A 82 -0.72 5.77 -1.14
CA ILE A 82 -0.23 6.09 0.20
C ILE A 82 -0.93 5.17 1.21
N ASP A 83 -0.46 5.12 2.44
CA ASP A 83 -1.04 4.30 3.48
C ASP A 83 -1.43 5.11 4.73
N ASN A 84 -2.08 4.43 5.69
CA ASN A 84 -2.53 5.03 6.93
C ASN A 84 -1.43 5.76 7.72
N THR A 85 -0.15 5.43 7.51
CA THR A 85 0.98 6.08 8.19
C THR A 85 1.32 7.46 7.61
N LEU A 86 0.86 7.75 6.40
CA LEU A 86 1.10 8.99 5.66
C LEU A 86 -0.11 9.94 5.65
N MET A 87 -1.27 9.51 6.13
CA MET A 87 -2.52 10.26 6.01
C MET A 87 -2.43 11.66 6.64
N GLN A 88 -1.91 11.79 7.88
CA GLN A 88 -1.79 13.11 8.50
C GLN A 88 -0.83 14.01 7.72
N THR A 89 0.31 13.45 7.28
CA THR A 89 1.26 14.17 6.42
C THR A 89 0.59 14.69 5.13
N ALA A 90 -0.33 13.90 4.57
CA ALA A 90 -1.11 14.31 3.40
C ALA A 90 -2.13 15.40 3.73
N LEU A 91 -2.90 15.25 4.83
CA LEU A 91 -3.87 16.24 5.28
C LEU A 91 -3.25 17.60 5.53
N ASP A 92 -2.06 17.65 6.12
CA ASP A 92 -1.35 18.90 6.43
C ASP A 92 -0.92 19.68 5.18
N THR A 93 -0.92 19.05 4.01
CA THR A 93 -0.70 19.76 2.74
C THR A 93 -1.85 20.69 2.38
N GLY A 94 -3.04 20.45 2.92
CA GLY A 94 -4.27 21.15 2.54
C GLY A 94 -4.73 20.89 1.09
N LEU A 95 -4.17 19.88 0.40
CA LEU A 95 -4.42 19.63 -1.02
C LEU A 95 -5.53 18.61 -1.30
N PHE A 96 -6.13 18.03 -0.28
CA PHE A 96 -7.16 17.00 -0.44
C PHE A 96 -8.57 17.53 -0.14
N ALA A 97 -9.55 16.88 -0.74
CA ALA A 97 -10.97 17.15 -0.53
C ALA A 97 -11.66 15.91 0.06
N PRO A 98 -12.78 16.09 0.79
CA PRO A 98 -13.61 14.95 1.22
C PRO A 98 -13.93 14.03 0.06
N SER A 99 -13.83 12.71 0.27
CA SER A 99 -14.00 11.71 -0.79
C SER A 99 -15.44 11.67 -1.32
N GLY A 100 -16.42 11.88 -0.44
CA GLY A 100 -17.84 11.71 -0.76
C GLY A 100 -18.28 10.25 -0.92
N VAL A 101 -17.39 9.28 -0.60
CA VAL A 101 -17.62 7.84 -0.77
C VAL A 101 -18.19 7.24 0.52
N ASP A 102 -19.23 6.43 0.40
CA ASP A 102 -19.76 5.64 1.52
C ASP A 102 -18.89 4.41 1.77
N THR A 103 -18.05 4.49 2.80
CA THR A 103 -17.12 3.42 3.22
C THR A 103 -17.72 2.49 4.28
N SER A 104 -18.98 2.64 4.67
CA SER A 104 -19.62 1.90 5.78
C SER A 104 -19.69 0.37 5.55
N LYS A 105 -19.63 -0.06 4.29
CA LYS A 105 -19.69 -1.48 3.89
C LYS A 105 -18.34 -2.16 3.81
N LEU A 106 -17.26 -1.43 4.01
CA LEU A 106 -15.91 -1.99 3.96
C LEU A 106 -15.63 -2.90 5.16
N LYS A 107 -14.76 -3.87 4.95
CA LYS A 107 -14.44 -4.94 5.92
C LYS A 107 -13.00 -4.86 6.43
N LEU A 108 -12.61 -3.68 6.92
CA LEU A 108 -11.32 -3.51 7.58
C LEU A 108 -11.37 -4.02 9.03
N PRO A 109 -10.26 -4.54 9.56
CA PRO A 109 -10.20 -5.10 10.93
C PRO A 109 -10.71 -4.15 12.01
N ASP A 110 -10.35 -2.86 11.94
CA ASP A 110 -10.71 -1.84 12.95
C ASP A 110 -11.76 -0.85 12.41
N GLY A 111 -12.43 -1.17 11.29
CA GLY A 111 -13.37 -0.26 10.61
C GLY A 111 -12.66 0.90 9.91
N TRP A 112 -13.47 1.83 9.39
CA TRP A 112 -12.95 3.03 8.70
C TRP A 112 -13.91 4.19 8.84
N THR A 113 -13.39 5.36 9.24
CA THR A 113 -14.22 6.56 9.47
C THR A 113 -13.64 7.83 8.85
N ASP A 114 -12.48 7.75 8.18
CA ASP A 114 -11.86 8.93 7.57
C ASP A 114 -12.69 9.46 6.39
N PRO A 115 -13.02 10.76 6.35
CA PRO A 115 -13.89 11.32 5.31
C PRO A 115 -13.14 11.68 4.01
N VAL A 116 -11.82 11.71 4.03
CA VAL A 116 -10.97 12.15 2.90
C VAL A 116 -10.41 10.97 2.14
N PHE A 117 -9.87 9.99 2.86
CA PHE A 117 -9.20 8.83 2.29
C PHE A 117 -10.15 7.65 2.14
N VAL A 118 -10.08 6.97 1.01
CA VAL A 118 -10.82 5.74 0.71
C VAL A 118 -9.87 4.57 0.73
N PRO A 119 -10.02 3.62 1.67
CA PRO A 119 -9.19 2.43 1.73
C PRO A 119 -9.59 1.46 0.62
N TYR A 120 -8.60 0.79 0.01
CA TYR A 120 -8.89 -0.18 -1.03
C TYR A 120 -8.29 -1.57 -0.75
N ASP A 121 -7.24 -1.65 0.06
CA ASP A 121 -6.67 -2.89 0.57
C ASP A 121 -6.01 -2.70 1.94
N TYR A 122 -5.65 -3.84 2.56
CA TYR A 122 -4.93 -3.85 3.82
C TYR A 122 -4.13 -5.13 4.01
N GLY A 123 -3.15 -5.08 4.90
CA GLY A 123 -2.37 -6.23 5.32
C GLY A 123 -1.62 -5.99 6.61
N TRP A 124 -1.19 -7.06 7.26
CA TRP A 124 -0.33 -6.97 8.44
C TRP A 124 1.10 -7.29 8.08
N PHE A 125 2.03 -6.53 8.61
CA PHE A 125 3.44 -6.89 8.50
C PHE A 125 3.72 -8.15 9.31
N SER A 126 4.59 -8.99 8.79
CA SER A 126 5.01 -10.23 9.42
C SER A 126 6.39 -10.65 8.94
N PHE A 127 7.04 -11.50 9.71
CA PHE A 127 8.23 -12.20 9.25
C PHE A 127 7.83 -13.48 8.53
N VAL A 128 8.20 -13.57 7.25
CA VAL A 128 8.00 -14.75 6.42
C VAL A 128 9.22 -15.66 6.55
N TYR A 129 8.99 -16.95 6.67
CA TYR A 129 10.02 -17.96 6.84
C TYR A 129 9.76 -19.22 6.00
N ASP A 130 10.81 -19.99 5.76
CA ASP A 130 10.73 -21.29 5.09
C ASP A 130 10.53 -22.40 6.15
N LYS A 131 9.34 -23.07 6.12
CA LYS A 131 8.97 -24.17 7.04
C LYS A 131 9.90 -25.37 6.97
N THR A 132 10.66 -25.53 5.88
CA THR A 132 11.58 -26.64 5.72
C THR A 132 12.89 -26.38 6.47
N ARG A 133 13.26 -25.13 6.65
CA ARG A 133 14.50 -24.67 7.28
C ARG A 133 14.31 -24.26 8.74
N LEU A 134 13.30 -23.43 9.01
CA LEU A 134 12.97 -22.94 10.35
C LEU A 134 11.73 -23.65 10.89
N LYS A 135 11.92 -24.54 11.88
CA LYS A 135 10.81 -25.34 12.45
C LYS A 135 10.08 -24.61 13.57
N ASN A 136 10.78 -23.81 14.34
CA ASN A 136 10.26 -23.07 15.48
C ASN A 136 10.54 -21.58 15.29
N PRO A 137 9.70 -20.86 14.53
CA PRO A 137 9.84 -19.40 14.42
C PRO A 137 9.48 -18.74 15.74
N PRO A 138 9.97 -17.51 16.00
CA PRO A 138 9.56 -16.75 17.17
C PRO A 138 8.04 -16.51 17.16
N ARG A 139 7.45 -16.45 18.34
CA ARG A 139 6.02 -16.23 18.56
C ARG A 139 5.69 -14.80 18.99
N SER A 140 6.72 -13.97 19.14
CA SER A 140 6.57 -12.56 19.49
C SER A 140 7.78 -11.75 19.04
N LEU A 141 7.65 -10.40 18.93
CA LEU A 141 8.80 -9.51 18.74
C LEU A 141 9.73 -9.56 19.94
N HIS A 142 9.20 -9.69 21.17
CA HIS A 142 10.00 -9.86 22.38
C HIS A 142 10.86 -11.12 22.25
N GLU A 143 10.30 -12.25 21.88
CA GLU A 143 11.05 -13.49 21.71
C GLU A 143 12.10 -13.36 20.58
N LEU A 144 11.75 -12.78 19.43
CA LEU A 144 12.70 -12.53 18.35
C LEU A 144 13.89 -11.70 18.80
N VAL A 145 13.65 -10.63 19.56
CA VAL A 145 14.66 -9.66 19.97
C VAL A 145 15.51 -10.15 21.15
N GLU A 146 14.88 -10.81 22.14
CA GLU A 146 15.51 -11.08 23.44
C GLU A 146 16.06 -12.50 23.60
N SER A 147 15.57 -13.44 22.81
CA SER A 147 16.00 -14.83 22.82
C SER A 147 17.46 -14.99 22.39
N GLN A 148 18.11 -16.04 22.92
CA GLN A 148 19.45 -16.47 22.49
C GLN A 148 19.42 -17.36 21.23
N GLU A 149 18.24 -17.66 20.70
CA GLU A 149 18.10 -18.39 19.45
C GLU A 149 18.83 -17.65 18.31
N PRO A 150 19.59 -18.37 17.45
CA PRO A 150 20.42 -17.74 16.42
C PRO A 150 19.63 -17.31 15.18
N TRP A 151 18.39 -16.90 15.37
CA TRP A 151 17.55 -16.43 14.28
C TRP A 151 18.12 -15.21 13.59
N THR A 152 18.06 -15.22 12.28
CA THR A 152 18.51 -14.13 11.43
C THR A 152 17.34 -13.51 10.65
N VAL A 153 17.39 -12.19 10.48
CA VAL A 153 16.35 -11.43 9.78
C VAL A 153 16.92 -10.51 8.72
N ILE A 154 16.11 -10.27 7.69
CA ILE A 154 16.29 -9.19 6.72
C ILE A 154 15.03 -8.33 6.73
N TYR A 155 15.22 -7.03 6.73
CA TYR A 155 14.12 -6.06 6.56
C TYR A 155 14.59 -4.86 5.73
N SER A 156 13.65 -4.02 5.28
CA SER A 156 13.97 -2.85 4.48
C SER A 156 14.05 -1.57 5.30
N ASP A 157 14.80 -0.61 4.81
CA ASP A 157 15.10 0.68 5.46
C ASP A 157 13.80 1.49 5.72
N PRO A 158 13.50 1.84 6.97
CA PRO A 158 12.29 2.58 7.35
C PRO A 158 12.24 4.02 6.83
N ARG A 159 13.35 4.56 6.34
CA ARG A 159 13.42 5.92 5.78
C ARG A 159 12.84 6.00 4.38
N VAL A 160 12.88 4.90 3.62
CA VAL A 160 12.56 4.88 2.18
C VAL A 160 11.56 3.80 1.78
N SER A 161 11.31 2.81 2.61
CA SER A 161 10.45 1.67 2.32
C SER A 161 9.22 1.65 3.23
N THR A 162 8.04 1.42 2.66
CA THR A 162 6.79 1.26 3.42
C THR A 162 6.84 0.08 4.41
N PRO A 163 7.27 -1.14 4.02
CA PRO A 163 7.41 -2.21 5.01
C PRO A 163 8.44 -1.92 6.09
N GLY A 164 9.55 -1.27 5.75
CA GLY A 164 10.55 -0.85 6.74
C GLY A 164 9.95 0.15 7.73
N GLN A 165 9.20 1.13 7.25
CA GLN A 165 8.48 2.08 8.11
C GLN A 165 7.47 1.36 8.99
N GLY A 166 6.66 0.47 8.42
CA GLY A 166 5.69 -0.31 9.19
C GLY A 166 6.35 -1.15 10.28
N PHE A 167 7.52 -1.72 10.02
CA PHE A 167 8.28 -2.44 11.02
C PHE A 167 8.81 -1.53 12.14
N MET A 168 9.29 -0.35 11.78
CA MET A 168 9.70 0.64 12.78
C MET A 168 8.53 1.00 13.72
N LEU A 169 7.34 1.22 13.15
CA LEU A 169 6.14 1.51 13.93
C LEU A 169 5.71 0.31 14.77
N TRP A 170 5.86 -0.91 14.25
CA TRP A 170 5.58 -2.13 15.00
C TRP A 170 6.49 -2.28 16.21
N MET A 171 7.80 -2.09 16.04
CA MET A 171 8.77 -2.07 17.14
C MET A 171 8.42 -1.01 18.18
N GLN A 172 8.08 0.21 17.76
CA GLN A 172 7.67 1.27 18.68
C GLN A 172 6.37 0.94 19.43
N LYS A 173 5.42 0.30 18.76
CA LYS A 173 4.13 -0.07 19.39
C LYS A 173 4.29 -1.18 20.42
N VAL A 174 5.24 -2.09 20.23
CA VAL A 174 5.49 -3.22 21.13
C VAL A 174 6.42 -2.84 22.28
N PHE A 175 7.52 -2.14 21.98
CA PHE A 175 8.57 -1.86 22.96
C PHE A 175 8.47 -0.47 23.63
N GLY A 176 7.72 0.47 23.04
CA GLY A 176 7.58 1.83 23.58
C GLY A 176 8.92 2.50 23.83
N ASP A 177 9.17 2.89 25.07
CA ASP A 177 10.41 3.58 25.47
C ASP A 177 11.65 2.68 25.38
N ASP A 178 11.47 1.36 25.43
CA ASP A 178 12.54 0.36 25.31
C ASP A 178 12.91 0.04 23.84
N ALA A 179 12.23 0.64 22.86
CA ALA A 179 12.49 0.39 21.46
C ALA A 179 13.95 0.64 21.01
N PRO A 180 14.68 1.66 21.50
CA PRO A 180 16.10 1.81 21.17
C PRO A 180 16.94 0.60 21.56
N ALA A 181 16.76 0.07 22.77
CA ALA A 181 17.47 -1.12 23.24
C ALA A 181 17.06 -2.39 22.49
N ALA A 182 15.77 -2.49 22.12
CA ALA A 182 15.28 -3.58 21.28
C ALA A 182 15.92 -3.56 19.88
N TRP A 183 16.09 -2.39 19.28
CA TRP A 183 16.78 -2.23 18.00
C TRP A 183 18.26 -2.64 18.07
N GLU A 184 18.97 -2.28 19.13
CA GLU A 184 20.37 -2.69 19.32
C GLU A 184 20.51 -4.21 19.44
N LYS A 185 19.57 -4.88 20.11
CA LYS A 185 19.54 -6.35 20.18
C LYS A 185 19.23 -6.96 18.82
N LEU A 186 18.22 -6.44 18.11
CA LEU A 186 17.82 -6.93 16.80
C LEU A 186 18.89 -6.71 15.75
N ALA A 187 19.67 -5.64 15.83
CA ALA A 187 20.79 -5.38 14.92
C ALA A 187 21.80 -6.54 14.90
N LYS A 188 22.00 -7.24 16.02
CA LYS A 188 22.89 -8.41 16.11
C LYS A 188 22.34 -9.65 15.39
N LYS A 189 21.05 -9.68 15.12
CA LYS A 189 20.34 -10.73 14.36
C LYS A 189 20.06 -10.31 12.91
N THR A 190 20.33 -9.07 12.56
CA THR A 190 20.03 -8.51 11.24
C THR A 190 21.18 -8.81 10.28
N VAL A 191 20.94 -9.60 9.25
CA VAL A 191 21.91 -9.89 8.20
C VAL A 191 22.19 -8.63 7.39
N THR A 192 21.12 -7.95 6.98
CA THR A 192 21.22 -6.69 6.24
C THR A 192 19.89 -5.91 6.30
N VAL A 193 20.00 -4.60 6.11
CA VAL A 193 18.89 -3.70 5.87
C VAL A 193 18.90 -3.32 4.40
N THR A 194 17.88 -3.73 3.65
CA THR A 194 17.80 -3.51 2.21
C THR A 194 17.13 -2.18 1.87
N LYS A 195 17.35 -1.69 0.65
CA LYS A 195 16.69 -0.49 0.17
C LYS A 195 15.19 -0.69 -0.04
N GLY A 196 14.76 -1.91 -0.39
CA GLY A 196 13.36 -2.22 -0.65
C GLY A 196 13.04 -3.70 -0.51
N SER A 197 11.74 -4.00 -0.51
CA SER A 197 11.21 -5.34 -0.25
C SER A 197 11.62 -6.39 -1.28
N SER A 198 11.76 -6.01 -2.56
CA SER A 198 12.18 -6.95 -3.61
C SER A 198 13.59 -7.49 -3.39
N GLU A 199 14.50 -6.64 -2.92
CA GLU A 199 15.86 -7.03 -2.55
C GLU A 199 15.85 -7.94 -1.32
N ALA A 200 15.07 -7.58 -0.28
CA ALA A 200 14.91 -8.39 0.92
C ALA A 200 14.38 -9.79 0.56
N TYR A 201 13.37 -9.88 -0.29
CA TYR A 201 12.82 -11.15 -0.76
C TYR A 201 13.85 -11.97 -1.56
N SER A 202 14.62 -11.33 -2.44
CA SER A 202 15.66 -12.00 -3.22
C SER A 202 16.73 -12.64 -2.35
N LEU A 203 17.20 -11.95 -1.32
CA LEU A 203 18.19 -12.48 -0.38
C LEU A 203 17.60 -13.62 0.48
N PHE A 204 16.41 -13.42 1.01
CA PHE A 204 15.71 -14.44 1.79
C PHE A 204 15.47 -15.72 0.98
N SER A 205 15.02 -15.62 -0.27
CA SER A 205 14.76 -16.79 -1.12
C SER A 205 16.00 -17.58 -1.49
N LYS A 206 17.19 -16.95 -1.44
CA LYS A 206 18.50 -17.59 -1.56
C LYS A 206 18.99 -18.23 -0.25
N GLY A 207 18.28 -17.97 0.86
CA GLY A 207 18.61 -18.53 2.15
C GLY A 207 19.62 -17.75 2.95
N GLU A 208 19.82 -16.45 2.66
CA GLU A 208 20.76 -15.58 3.37
C GLU A 208 20.27 -15.23 4.79
N SER A 209 18.99 -15.45 5.09
CA SER A 209 18.41 -15.30 6.42
C SER A 209 17.34 -16.34 6.69
N ASP A 210 17.00 -16.55 7.97
CA ASP A 210 15.90 -17.41 8.38
C ASP A 210 14.54 -16.80 8.09
N MET A 211 14.43 -15.47 8.21
CA MET A 211 13.19 -14.74 8.05
C MET A 211 13.42 -13.42 7.29
N ALA A 212 12.39 -12.99 6.58
CA ALA A 212 12.34 -11.66 5.99
C ALA A 212 11.03 -10.95 6.37
N LEU A 213 11.14 -9.64 6.63
CA LEU A 213 9.96 -8.82 6.86
C LEU A 213 9.18 -8.63 5.57
N TYR A 214 7.91 -9.01 5.63
CA TYR A 214 6.95 -8.89 4.54
C TYR A 214 5.54 -8.73 5.07
N TYR A 215 4.54 -9.24 4.35
CA TYR A 215 3.14 -9.28 4.78
C TYR A 215 2.74 -10.70 5.18
N SER A 216 1.79 -10.80 6.10
CA SER A 216 1.20 -12.08 6.50
C SER A 216 0.54 -12.82 5.32
N THR A 217 0.25 -12.12 4.23
CA THR A 217 -0.32 -12.64 2.98
C THR A 217 0.72 -13.18 1.99
N SER A 218 2.01 -12.91 2.20
CA SER A 218 3.07 -13.31 1.26
C SER A 218 3.10 -14.80 0.91
N PRO A 219 2.81 -15.75 1.82
CA PRO A 219 2.78 -17.16 1.47
C PRO A 219 1.76 -17.52 0.37
N ALA A 220 0.68 -16.75 0.21
CA ALA A 220 -0.25 -16.95 -0.91
C ALA A 220 0.38 -16.63 -2.26
N TYR A 221 1.22 -15.57 -2.34
CA TYR A 221 1.98 -15.27 -3.55
C TYR A 221 2.88 -16.43 -3.95
N GLN A 222 3.68 -16.93 -3.00
CA GLN A 222 4.62 -18.01 -3.24
C GLN A 222 3.91 -19.31 -3.67
N LEU A 223 2.77 -19.60 -3.05
CA LEU A 223 1.96 -20.75 -3.45
C LEU A 223 1.38 -20.58 -4.86
N MET A 224 0.76 -19.44 -5.15
CA MET A 224 0.00 -19.23 -6.39
C MET A 224 0.90 -18.93 -7.60
N LYS A 225 2.02 -18.24 -7.42
CA LYS A 225 2.91 -17.80 -8.52
C LYS A 225 4.16 -18.65 -8.66
N GLU A 226 4.69 -19.17 -7.56
CA GLU A 226 5.92 -19.93 -7.55
C GLU A 226 5.69 -21.43 -7.34
N ASN A 227 4.44 -21.85 -7.09
CA ASN A 227 4.05 -23.22 -6.73
C ASN A 227 4.86 -23.77 -5.54
N LYS A 228 5.14 -22.92 -4.54
CA LYS A 228 5.92 -23.26 -3.35
C LYS A 228 5.06 -23.16 -2.09
N ASP A 229 4.69 -24.29 -1.52
CA ASP A 229 4.02 -24.39 -0.22
C ASP A 229 5.02 -24.67 0.91
N ILE A 230 6.12 -23.95 0.93
CA ILE A 230 7.14 -24.09 1.97
C ILE A 230 7.22 -22.86 2.87
N TYR A 231 6.58 -21.77 2.49
CA TYR A 231 6.65 -20.52 3.23
C TYR A 231 5.44 -20.34 4.17
N ALA A 232 5.69 -19.67 5.28
CA ALA A 232 4.67 -19.25 6.23
C ALA A 232 5.00 -17.88 6.82
N ALA A 233 3.97 -17.22 7.34
CA ALA A 233 4.13 -15.98 8.12
C ALA A 233 4.16 -16.33 9.61
N ALA A 234 5.14 -15.83 10.35
CA ALA A 234 5.21 -15.95 11.79
C ALA A 234 4.12 -15.08 12.42
N LEU A 235 3.23 -15.67 13.21
CA LEU A 235 2.18 -14.94 13.92
C LEU A 235 2.62 -14.66 15.34
N PHE A 236 2.58 -13.39 15.72
CA PHE A 236 3.06 -12.89 17.00
C PHE A 236 1.91 -12.62 17.96
N ASP A 237 2.06 -13.10 19.18
CA ASP A 237 1.02 -13.08 20.22
C ASP A 237 0.64 -11.65 20.65
N GLU A 238 1.57 -10.69 20.59
CA GLU A 238 1.30 -9.28 20.91
C GLU A 238 0.53 -8.54 19.80
N GLY A 239 0.39 -9.15 18.64
CA GLY A 239 -0.29 -8.58 17.47
C GLY A 239 0.66 -8.09 16.40
N HIS A 240 0.08 -7.67 15.28
CA HIS A 240 0.80 -7.24 14.09
C HIS A 240 0.41 -5.83 13.67
N TYR A 241 1.36 -5.05 13.20
CA TYR A 241 1.08 -3.71 12.71
C TYR A 241 0.29 -3.77 11.40
N LEU A 242 -0.86 -3.10 11.39
CA LEU A 242 -1.78 -3.06 10.25
C LEU A 242 -1.42 -1.90 9.33
N GLN A 243 -1.22 -2.21 8.05
CA GLN A 243 -1.17 -1.24 6.96
C GLN A 243 -2.51 -1.23 6.25
N VAL A 244 -3.01 -0.03 5.94
CA VAL A 244 -4.18 0.19 5.09
C VAL A 244 -3.76 1.12 3.97
N GLN A 245 -3.83 0.66 2.73
CA GLN A 245 -3.56 1.52 1.57
C GLN A 245 -4.81 2.31 1.19
N VAL A 246 -4.59 3.56 0.82
CA VAL A 246 -5.67 4.51 0.58
C VAL A 246 -5.48 5.30 -0.71
N ALA A 247 -6.61 5.77 -1.22
CA ALA A 247 -6.70 6.73 -2.31
C ALA A 247 -7.44 7.99 -1.84
N ALA A 248 -7.16 9.13 -2.47
CA ALA A 248 -7.85 10.38 -2.20
C ALA A 248 -7.90 11.27 -3.45
N ARG A 249 -8.93 12.10 -3.56
CA ARG A 249 -9.01 13.12 -4.59
C ARG A 249 -8.38 14.43 -4.12
N THR A 250 -7.74 15.13 -5.05
CA THR A 250 -7.21 16.46 -4.75
C THR A 250 -8.32 17.50 -4.84
N ARG A 251 -8.22 18.58 -4.04
CA ARG A 251 -9.15 19.70 -4.13
C ARG A 251 -8.89 20.60 -5.34
N THR A 252 -7.71 20.44 -5.96
CA THR A 252 -7.28 21.16 -7.17
C THR A 252 -7.66 20.42 -8.45
N SER A 253 -8.29 19.25 -8.35
CA SER A 253 -8.73 18.46 -9.49
C SER A 253 -9.58 19.30 -10.47
N LYS A 254 -9.26 19.15 -11.75
CA LYS A 254 -10.06 19.72 -12.85
C LYS A 254 -11.22 18.80 -13.25
N GLN A 255 -11.27 17.60 -12.67
CA GLN A 255 -12.26 16.55 -12.93
C GLN A 255 -12.87 16.03 -11.60
N PRO A 256 -13.38 16.90 -10.71
CA PRO A 256 -13.76 16.51 -9.35
C PRO A 256 -14.84 15.43 -9.28
N GLU A 257 -15.81 15.44 -10.20
CA GLU A 257 -16.87 14.42 -10.28
C GLU A 257 -16.32 13.08 -10.78
N LEU A 258 -15.41 13.12 -11.76
CA LEU A 258 -14.75 11.93 -12.29
C LEU A 258 -13.80 11.33 -11.25
N ALA A 259 -13.09 12.16 -10.51
CA ALA A 259 -12.24 11.73 -9.39
C ALA A 259 -13.07 11.04 -8.30
N GLN A 260 -14.22 11.57 -7.94
CA GLN A 260 -15.13 10.92 -6.99
C GLN A 260 -15.63 9.56 -7.51
N LYS A 261 -16.09 9.49 -8.76
CA LYS A 261 -16.50 8.22 -9.39
C LYS A 261 -15.38 7.19 -9.41
N PHE A 262 -14.14 7.63 -9.60
CA PHE A 262 -12.97 6.73 -9.52
C PHE A 262 -12.80 6.17 -8.10
N LEU A 263 -12.91 7.00 -7.06
CA LEU A 263 -12.84 6.54 -5.68
C LEU A 263 -13.99 5.59 -5.33
N GLU A 264 -15.21 5.87 -5.78
CA GLU A 264 -16.35 4.97 -5.64
C GLU A 264 -16.11 3.62 -6.33
N PHE A 265 -15.45 3.63 -7.50
CA PHE A 265 -15.14 2.41 -8.24
C PHE A 265 -14.12 1.53 -7.51
N LEU A 266 -13.17 2.11 -6.75
CA LEU A 266 -12.18 1.36 -5.99
C LEU A 266 -12.78 0.41 -4.95
N ILE A 267 -13.98 0.70 -4.46
CA ILE A 267 -14.66 -0.13 -3.47
C ILE A 267 -15.73 -1.07 -4.07
N THR A 268 -15.83 -1.11 -5.40
CA THR A 268 -16.75 -2.03 -6.09
C THR A 268 -16.14 -3.43 -6.23
N PRO A 269 -16.97 -4.49 -6.33
CA PRO A 269 -16.47 -5.84 -6.60
C PRO A 269 -15.60 -5.92 -7.85
N ALA A 270 -15.92 -5.15 -8.90
CA ALA A 270 -15.17 -5.13 -10.17
C ALA A 270 -13.67 -4.82 -9.99
N PHE A 271 -13.30 -4.03 -8.98
CA PHE A 271 -11.90 -3.79 -8.63
C PHE A 271 -11.44 -4.68 -7.48
N GLN A 272 -12.23 -4.81 -6.43
CA GLN A 272 -11.86 -5.48 -5.19
C GLN A 272 -11.54 -6.97 -5.37
N GLU A 273 -12.20 -7.68 -6.28
CA GLU A 273 -11.94 -9.08 -6.59
C GLU A 273 -10.53 -9.36 -7.12
N ASN A 274 -9.85 -8.34 -7.65
CA ASN A 274 -8.52 -8.48 -8.21
C ASN A 274 -7.39 -8.17 -7.20
N ILE A 275 -7.68 -7.48 -6.10
CA ILE A 275 -6.67 -7.02 -5.13
C ILE A 275 -5.80 -8.17 -4.61
N ALA A 276 -6.41 -9.26 -4.21
CA ALA A 276 -5.68 -10.40 -3.64
C ALA A 276 -4.65 -11.02 -4.62
N THR A 277 -4.79 -10.82 -5.92
CA THR A 277 -3.90 -11.40 -6.95
C THR A 277 -3.04 -10.40 -7.70
N THR A 278 -3.19 -9.11 -7.41
CA THR A 278 -2.41 -8.02 -8.00
C THR A 278 -1.58 -7.25 -6.97
N ASP A 279 -2.16 -6.89 -5.84
CA ASP A 279 -1.45 -6.24 -4.73
C ASP A 279 -1.03 -7.21 -3.62
N TRP A 280 -1.55 -8.45 -3.66
CA TRP A 280 -1.21 -9.52 -2.70
C TRP A 280 -1.54 -9.15 -1.24
N LEU A 281 -2.55 -8.31 -1.08
CA LEU A 281 -3.10 -7.87 0.20
C LEU A 281 -4.57 -8.27 0.30
N TYR A 282 -5.18 -8.08 1.46
CA TYR A 282 -6.60 -8.31 1.63
C TYR A 282 -7.39 -7.14 1.02
N PRO A 283 -8.43 -7.40 0.21
CA PRO A 283 -9.32 -6.34 -0.26
C PRO A 283 -10.07 -5.69 0.91
N ALA A 284 -10.30 -4.38 0.81
CA ALA A 284 -11.11 -3.65 1.78
C ALA A 284 -12.62 -3.97 1.66
N GLY A 285 -13.07 -4.40 0.48
CA GLY A 285 -14.46 -4.80 0.20
C GLY A 285 -14.74 -6.25 0.58
N ASP A 286 -16.03 -6.56 0.70
CA ASP A 286 -16.52 -7.93 0.97
C ASP A 286 -16.60 -8.72 -0.33
N VAL A 287 -15.52 -9.40 -0.69
CA VAL A 287 -15.41 -10.23 -1.90
C VAL A 287 -14.85 -11.60 -1.57
N THR A 288 -15.07 -12.57 -2.47
CA THR A 288 -14.54 -13.92 -2.32
C THR A 288 -13.02 -13.92 -2.53
N LEU A 289 -12.30 -14.40 -1.52
CA LEU A 289 -10.84 -14.53 -1.59
C LEU A 289 -10.44 -15.79 -2.35
N PRO A 290 -9.31 -15.79 -3.09
CA PRO A 290 -8.69 -17.00 -3.60
C PRO A 290 -8.42 -18.01 -2.46
N GLU A 291 -8.50 -19.30 -2.76
CA GLU A 291 -8.32 -20.37 -1.77
C GLU A 291 -7.02 -20.25 -0.97
N ALA A 292 -5.92 -19.84 -1.61
CA ALA A 292 -4.64 -19.63 -0.98
C ALA A 292 -4.70 -18.54 0.12
N PHE A 293 -5.49 -17.48 -0.10
CA PHE A 293 -5.70 -16.41 0.92
C PHE A 293 -6.66 -16.86 2.03
N ALA A 294 -7.70 -17.59 1.66
CA ALA A 294 -8.70 -18.07 2.63
C ALA A 294 -8.10 -19.01 3.69
N LYS A 295 -7.04 -19.74 3.32
CA LYS A 295 -6.32 -20.67 4.19
C LYS A 295 -5.24 -20.02 5.06
N LEU A 296 -4.87 -18.76 4.80
CA LEU A 296 -3.84 -18.09 5.60
C LEU A 296 -4.35 -17.83 7.02
N PRO A 297 -3.54 -18.13 8.04
CA PRO A 297 -3.85 -17.72 9.39
C PRO A 297 -3.77 -16.19 9.49
N ARG A 298 -4.74 -15.59 10.19
CA ARG A 298 -4.79 -14.13 10.40
C ARG A 298 -4.26 -13.76 11.78
N PRO A 299 -3.55 -12.64 11.91
CA PRO A 299 -3.23 -12.07 13.21
C PRO A 299 -4.49 -11.91 14.07
N GLN A 300 -4.37 -12.21 15.37
CA GLN A 300 -5.48 -12.08 16.30
C GLN A 300 -5.73 -10.64 16.72
N LYS A 301 -4.71 -9.78 16.61
CA LYS A 301 -4.74 -8.40 17.05
C LYS A 301 -4.03 -7.51 16.05
N SER A 302 -4.69 -6.43 15.67
CA SER A 302 -4.10 -5.34 14.89
C SER A 302 -3.45 -4.33 15.84
N LEU A 303 -2.30 -3.82 15.46
CA LEU A 303 -1.60 -2.73 16.13
C LEU A 303 -1.51 -1.55 15.16
N GLN A 304 -1.83 -0.36 15.65
CA GLN A 304 -1.73 0.88 14.92
C GLN A 304 -1.40 2.04 15.86
N PHE A 305 -0.74 3.05 15.33
CA PHE A 305 -0.76 4.41 15.84
C PHE A 305 -1.79 5.21 15.06
N THR A 306 -2.29 6.28 15.64
CA THR A 306 -3.05 7.27 14.86
C THR A 306 -2.12 7.96 13.87
N PRO A 307 -2.62 8.44 12.72
CA PRO A 307 -1.80 9.17 11.74
C PRO A 307 -1.07 10.39 12.34
N ASP A 308 -1.69 11.08 13.30
CA ASP A 308 -1.11 12.21 14.02
C ASP A 308 0.07 11.78 14.93
N GLU A 309 -0.08 10.68 15.67
CA GLU A 309 1.02 10.11 16.47
C GLU A 309 2.22 9.75 15.59
N VAL A 310 1.98 9.12 14.43
CA VAL A 310 3.04 8.76 13.49
C VAL A 310 3.75 10.00 13.00
N GLN A 311 3.03 11.00 12.54
CA GLN A 311 3.62 12.22 12.01
C GLN A 311 4.48 12.94 13.04
N LYS A 312 3.98 13.07 14.27
CA LYS A 312 4.65 13.76 15.37
C LYS A 312 5.96 13.08 15.78
N ASN A 313 5.96 11.75 15.86
CA ASN A 313 7.06 11.01 16.47
C ASN A 313 8.01 10.35 15.47
N ARG A 314 7.61 10.19 14.20
CA ARG A 314 8.40 9.54 13.15
C ARG A 314 9.85 10.02 13.03
N PRO A 315 10.17 11.34 13.07
CA PRO A 315 11.55 11.78 12.96
C PRO A 315 12.42 11.22 14.10
N GLN A 316 11.90 11.25 15.34
CA GLN A 316 12.60 10.71 16.50
C GLN A 316 12.77 9.18 16.41
N TRP A 317 11.74 8.46 15.97
CA TRP A 317 11.80 7.00 15.83
C TRP A 317 12.79 6.55 14.74
N ILE A 318 12.88 7.30 13.65
CA ILE A 318 13.90 7.07 12.61
C ILE A 318 15.30 7.29 13.18
N GLU A 319 15.52 8.35 13.95
CA GLU A 319 16.80 8.64 14.57
C GLU A 319 17.21 7.54 15.56
N GLN A 320 16.30 7.08 16.40
CA GLN A 320 16.51 5.98 17.34
C GLN A 320 16.94 4.70 16.62
N TRP A 321 16.19 4.30 15.57
CA TRP A 321 16.54 3.16 14.75
C TRP A 321 17.91 3.32 14.11
N GLN A 322 18.16 4.46 13.46
CA GLN A 322 19.42 4.73 12.75
C GLN A 322 20.63 4.67 13.67
N LYS A 323 20.49 5.20 14.88
CA LYS A 323 21.54 5.15 15.90
C LYS A 323 21.87 3.71 16.33
N ALA A 324 20.83 2.89 16.52
CA ALA A 324 21.00 1.50 16.93
C ALA A 324 21.65 0.62 15.86
N VAL A 325 21.31 0.82 14.57
CA VAL A 325 21.87 -0.01 13.47
C VAL A 325 23.22 0.47 12.98
N SER A 326 23.72 1.62 13.46
CA SER A 326 25.03 2.18 13.09
C SER A 326 26.13 1.80 14.07
N GLN A 327 25.82 1.08 15.14
CA GLN A 327 26.77 0.58 16.14
C GLN A 327 27.28 -0.80 15.73
#